data_71821062f3f13e6dd8f55773214e698f
#
_entry.id   71821062f3f13e6dd8f55773214e698f
#
_cell.length_a   1.000
_cell.length_b   1.000
_cell.length_c   1.000
_cell.angle_alpha   90.00
_cell.angle_beta   90.00
_cell.angle_gamma   90.00
#
_symmetry.space_group_name_H-M   'P 1'
#
loop_
_entity.id
_entity.type
_entity.pdbx_description
1 polymer ?
#
loop_
_entity_poly.entity_id
_entity_poly.type
_entity_poly.pdbx_seq_one_letter_code
_entity_poly.pdbx_strand_id
1 'polypeptide(L)'
;MKSSILKLSFVVCVIATAVVSCNNSTEKKEEKVNEAKAEVIVASRELVQARLDSAREYNAYKSEVEAKLIENDRNIANLKVEIKKEKKETREKYDKELEELNQKNEKLKHNIQEYKGSVADKWESFKNSFNHDMDDLGKSISEFAKNNMKKK
;
A
#
# COMPACT_ATOMS: atom_id res chain seq x y z
N MET A 1 -1.88 17.66 -6.91
CA MET A 1 -2.23 17.34 -5.51
C MET A 1 -1.00 17.35 -4.59
N LYS A 2 -0.02 18.26 -4.82
CA LYS A 2 1.26 18.33 -4.08
C LYS A 2 1.34 19.48 -3.05
N SER A 3 0.27 20.21 -2.78
CA SER A 3 0.31 21.45 -1.97
C SER A 3 -0.38 21.38 -0.60
N SER A 4 -1.04 20.28 -0.26
CA SER A 4 -1.78 20.19 1.02
C SER A 4 -0.95 19.62 2.18
N ILE A 5 0.11 18.87 1.91
CA ILE A 5 0.95 18.23 2.95
C ILE A 5 1.90 19.23 3.62
N LEU A 6 2.30 20.30 2.90
CA LEU A 6 3.25 21.29 3.42
C LEU A 6 2.65 22.26 4.45
N LYS A 7 1.32 22.33 4.59
CA LYS A 7 0.64 23.24 5.53
C LYS A 7 0.50 22.68 6.94
N LEU A 8 0.71 21.39 7.13
CA LEU A 8 0.51 20.74 8.45
C LEU A 8 1.72 20.89 9.40
N SER A 9 2.91 21.23 8.88
CA SER A 9 4.12 21.31 9.70
C SER A 9 4.32 22.65 10.43
N PHE A 10 3.46 23.64 10.22
CA PHE A 10 3.69 24.98 10.77
C PHE A 10 2.89 25.32 12.04
N VAL A 11 2.02 24.44 12.53
CA VAL A 11 1.10 24.75 13.66
C VAL A 11 1.70 24.44 15.04
N VAL A 12 2.85 23.77 15.13
CA VAL A 12 3.38 23.29 16.43
C VAL A 12 4.30 24.29 17.14
N CYS A 13 4.73 25.40 16.53
CA CYS A 13 5.79 26.27 17.08
C CYS A 13 5.36 27.63 17.66
N VAL A 14 4.11 27.90 17.96
CA VAL A 14 3.67 29.21 18.44
C VAL A 14 3.19 29.21 19.91
N ILE A 15 3.62 28.30 20.75
CA ILE A 15 3.30 28.31 22.17
C ILE A 15 4.54 28.65 22.98
N ALA A 16 5.13 29.81 22.81
CA ALA A 16 6.03 30.39 23.79
C ALA A 16 6.30 31.86 23.48
N THR A 17 5.48 32.77 23.92
CA THR A 17 5.83 34.13 24.44
C THR A 17 4.56 34.96 24.60
N ALA A 18 3.96 34.99 25.78
CA ALA A 18 3.20 36.15 26.25
C ALA A 18 2.99 36.05 27.78
N VAL A 19 3.96 36.49 28.53
CA VAL A 19 3.74 36.93 29.90
C VAL A 19 3.83 38.41 29.94
N VAL A 20 2.89 39.01 30.66
CA VAL A 20 2.79 40.39 31.17
C VAL A 20 1.98 41.37 30.32
N SER A 21 0.71 41.54 30.66
CA SER A 21 0.13 42.81 31.11
C SER A 21 -1.26 42.57 31.70
N CYS A 22 -1.43 42.90 32.97
CA CYS A 22 -2.72 42.87 33.66
C CYS A 22 -3.58 44.09 33.26
N ASN A 23 -4.76 43.83 32.88
CA ASN A 23 -6.07 44.37 33.10
C ASN A 23 -6.92 44.34 31.82
N ASN A 24 -8.10 43.78 31.91
CA ASN A 24 -9.11 43.54 30.86
C ASN A 24 -8.86 42.30 29.97
N SER A 25 -8.30 41.22 30.52
CA SER A 25 -7.83 40.13 29.63
C SER A 25 -8.41 38.75 29.91
N THR A 26 -9.33 38.58 30.86
CA THR A 26 -9.87 37.26 31.17
C THR A 26 -10.77 36.74 30.03
N GLU A 27 -11.69 37.59 29.55
CA GLU A 27 -12.57 37.24 28.43
C GLU A 27 -11.81 36.99 27.12
N LYS A 28 -10.85 37.86 26.79
CA LYS A 28 -10.01 37.66 25.59
C LYS A 28 -9.10 36.42 25.69
N LYS A 29 -8.71 36.04 26.90
CA LYS A 29 -7.94 34.79 27.10
C LYS A 29 -8.82 33.57 27.01
N GLU A 30 -10.05 33.62 27.53
CA GLU A 30 -11.02 32.53 27.39
C GLU A 30 -11.45 32.35 25.94
N GLU A 31 -11.67 33.43 25.19
CA GLU A 31 -11.98 33.36 23.76
C GLU A 31 -10.85 32.69 22.95
N LYS A 32 -9.60 33.10 23.16
CA LYS A 32 -8.44 32.48 22.52
C LYS A 32 -8.25 31.00 22.90
N VAL A 33 -8.54 30.65 24.15
CA VAL A 33 -8.50 29.25 24.60
C VAL A 33 -9.61 28.43 23.94
N ASN A 34 -10.79 29.00 23.77
CA ASN A 34 -11.90 28.34 23.11
C ASN A 34 -11.66 28.19 21.59
N GLU A 35 -11.09 29.20 20.93
CA GLU A 35 -10.63 29.11 19.54
C GLU A 35 -9.58 28.02 19.37
N ALA A 36 -8.54 28.01 20.19
CA ALA A 36 -7.50 26.99 20.15
C ALA A 36 -8.05 25.56 20.40
N LYS A 37 -9.02 25.43 21.33
CA LYS A 37 -9.71 24.13 21.53
C LYS A 37 -10.52 23.71 20.31
N ALA A 38 -11.20 24.65 19.67
CA ALA A 38 -11.96 24.36 18.44
C ALA A 38 -11.03 23.92 17.30
N GLU A 39 -9.89 24.60 17.11
CA GLU A 39 -8.87 24.21 16.12
C GLU A 39 -8.30 22.81 16.38
N VAL A 40 -8.01 22.48 17.64
CA VAL A 40 -7.55 21.14 18.01
C VAL A 40 -8.59 20.06 17.70
N ILE A 41 -9.87 20.35 17.96
CA ILE A 41 -10.97 19.43 17.65
C ILE A 41 -11.08 19.24 16.14
N VAL A 42 -11.00 20.29 15.35
CA VAL A 42 -11.03 20.23 13.89
C VAL A 42 -9.84 19.43 13.36
N ALA A 43 -8.63 19.77 13.77
CA ALA A 43 -7.42 19.04 13.37
C ALA A 43 -7.46 17.55 13.76
N SER A 44 -8.01 17.24 14.93
CA SER A 44 -8.20 15.86 15.38
C SER A 44 -9.18 15.09 14.49
N ARG A 45 -10.30 15.72 14.10
CA ARG A 45 -11.27 15.13 13.17
C ARG A 45 -10.68 14.89 11.78
N GLU A 46 -9.94 15.86 11.26
CA GLU A 46 -9.27 15.74 9.97
C GLU A 46 -8.24 14.61 9.98
N LEU A 47 -7.48 14.46 11.07
CA LEU A 47 -6.55 13.36 11.23
C LEU A 47 -7.26 11.99 11.26
N VAL A 48 -8.38 11.88 12.00
CA VAL A 48 -9.19 10.66 12.03
C VAL A 48 -9.73 10.35 10.65
N GLN A 49 -10.27 11.36 9.95
CA GLN A 49 -10.79 11.15 8.60
C GLN A 49 -9.70 10.69 7.63
N ALA A 50 -8.54 11.32 7.64
CA ALA A 50 -7.40 10.94 6.81
C ALA A 50 -6.94 9.50 7.06
N ARG A 51 -6.97 9.06 8.33
CA ARG A 51 -6.67 7.65 8.68
C ARG A 51 -7.72 6.68 8.15
N LEU A 52 -9.00 7.04 8.23
CA LEU A 52 -10.08 6.21 7.70
C LEU A 52 -10.01 6.09 6.17
N ASP A 53 -9.72 7.19 5.50
CA ASP A 53 -9.60 7.20 4.04
C ASP A 53 -8.39 6.38 3.57
N SER A 54 -7.25 6.50 4.25
CA SER A 54 -6.08 5.67 4.01
C SER A 54 -6.35 4.18 4.25
N ALA A 55 -7.08 3.85 5.31
CA ALA A 55 -7.45 2.46 5.59
C ALA A 55 -8.41 1.89 4.52
N ARG A 56 -9.34 2.68 4.01
CA ARG A 56 -10.23 2.28 2.92
C ARG A 56 -9.46 2.04 1.62
N GLU A 57 -8.58 2.95 1.27
CA GLU A 57 -7.71 2.82 0.09
C GLU A 57 -6.87 1.53 0.16
N TYR A 58 -6.23 1.28 1.31
CA TYR A 58 -5.47 0.06 1.53
C TYR A 58 -6.31 -1.20 1.37
N ASN A 59 -7.50 -1.25 1.99
CA ASN A 59 -8.36 -2.42 1.92
C ASN A 59 -8.86 -2.68 0.49
N ALA A 60 -9.20 -1.64 -0.26
CA ALA A 60 -9.60 -1.75 -1.66
C ALA A 60 -8.45 -2.29 -2.52
N TYR A 61 -7.27 -1.71 -2.38
CA TYR A 61 -6.06 -2.14 -3.08
C TYR A 61 -5.69 -3.59 -2.72
N LYS A 62 -5.72 -3.94 -1.43
CA LYS A 62 -5.45 -5.30 -0.96
C LYS A 62 -6.38 -6.31 -1.62
N SER A 63 -7.68 -6.04 -1.66
CA SER A 63 -8.67 -6.92 -2.29
C SER A 63 -8.40 -7.12 -3.79
N GLU A 64 -8.07 -6.05 -4.52
CA GLU A 64 -7.72 -6.12 -5.94
C GLU A 64 -6.46 -6.97 -6.17
N VAL A 65 -5.43 -6.72 -5.37
CA VAL A 65 -4.16 -7.44 -5.45
C VAL A 65 -4.32 -8.91 -5.11
N GLU A 66 -5.05 -9.25 -4.05
CA GLU A 66 -5.31 -10.65 -3.67
C GLU A 66 -6.03 -11.41 -4.79
N ALA A 67 -6.98 -10.78 -5.49
CA ALA A 67 -7.62 -11.38 -6.65
C ALA A 67 -6.62 -11.69 -7.79
N LYS A 68 -5.70 -10.78 -8.08
CA LYS A 68 -4.63 -10.99 -9.08
C LYS A 68 -3.65 -12.09 -8.67
N LEU A 69 -3.30 -12.17 -7.39
CA LEU A 69 -2.42 -13.21 -6.86
C LEU A 69 -3.07 -14.61 -6.94
N ILE A 70 -4.38 -14.70 -6.70
CA ILE A 70 -5.16 -15.93 -6.91
C ILE A 70 -5.21 -16.32 -8.39
N GLU A 71 -5.34 -15.35 -9.29
CA GLU A 71 -5.28 -15.59 -10.73
C GLU A 71 -3.91 -16.14 -11.15
N ASN A 72 -2.82 -15.55 -10.63
CA ASN A 72 -1.47 -16.06 -10.86
C ASN A 72 -1.31 -17.51 -10.38
N ASP A 73 -1.84 -17.87 -9.20
CA ASP A 73 -1.84 -19.28 -8.74
C ASP A 73 -2.50 -20.22 -9.73
N ARG A 74 -3.68 -19.83 -10.23
CA ARG A 74 -4.41 -20.63 -11.21
C ARG A 74 -3.61 -20.80 -12.49
N ASN A 75 -2.99 -19.72 -12.97
CA ASN A 75 -2.18 -19.75 -14.18
C ASN A 75 -0.95 -20.65 -13.99
N ILE A 76 -0.23 -20.53 -12.88
CA ILE A 76 0.90 -21.40 -12.54
C ILE A 76 0.46 -22.87 -12.41
N ALA A 77 -0.67 -23.12 -11.74
CA ALA A 77 -1.22 -24.48 -11.60
C ALA A 77 -1.59 -25.09 -12.96
N ASN A 78 -2.21 -24.33 -13.84
CA ASN A 78 -2.54 -24.77 -15.19
C ASN A 78 -1.28 -25.10 -16.00
N LEU A 79 -0.24 -24.27 -15.91
CA LEU A 79 1.05 -24.50 -16.54
C LEU A 79 1.71 -25.79 -15.99
N LYS A 80 1.66 -26.01 -14.66
CA LYS A 80 2.13 -27.27 -14.04
C LYS A 80 1.40 -28.51 -14.57
N VAL A 81 0.12 -28.40 -14.91
CA VAL A 81 -0.63 -29.50 -15.55
C VAL A 81 -0.17 -29.72 -17.00
N GLU A 82 0.04 -28.65 -17.76
CA GLU A 82 0.45 -28.76 -19.15
C GLU A 82 1.86 -29.36 -19.29
N ILE A 83 2.82 -28.97 -18.45
CA ILE A 83 4.20 -29.52 -18.52
C ILE A 83 4.28 -30.99 -18.17
N LYS A 84 3.29 -31.58 -17.47
CA LYS A 84 3.26 -33.05 -17.23
C LYS A 84 3.20 -33.87 -18.52
N LYS A 85 2.77 -33.24 -19.61
CA LYS A 85 2.69 -33.88 -20.97
C LYS A 85 4.04 -33.83 -21.69
N GLU A 86 5.01 -33.08 -21.18
CA GLU A 86 6.33 -32.92 -21.78
C GLU A 86 7.27 -34.10 -21.43
N LYS A 87 8.35 -34.26 -22.23
CA LYS A 87 9.41 -35.22 -21.94
C LYS A 87 10.08 -34.91 -20.59
N LYS A 88 10.59 -35.93 -19.92
CA LYS A 88 11.14 -35.87 -18.56
C LYS A 88 12.14 -34.69 -18.36
N GLU A 89 13.14 -34.58 -19.26
CA GLU A 89 14.19 -33.56 -19.16
C GLU A 89 13.62 -32.14 -19.29
N THR A 90 12.69 -31.91 -20.21
CA THR A 90 12.01 -30.64 -20.41
C THR A 90 11.13 -30.30 -19.20
N ARG A 91 10.42 -31.30 -18.68
CA ARG A 91 9.58 -31.16 -17.51
C ARG A 91 10.37 -30.75 -16.27
N GLU A 92 11.53 -31.38 -16.01
CA GLU A 92 12.37 -31.03 -14.86
C GLU A 92 12.89 -29.58 -14.92
N LYS A 93 13.18 -29.07 -16.11
CA LYS A 93 13.53 -27.67 -16.31
C LYS A 93 12.35 -26.75 -16.02
N TYR A 94 11.19 -27.05 -16.59
CA TYR A 94 10.00 -26.23 -16.45
C TYR A 94 9.43 -26.27 -15.03
N ASP A 95 9.53 -27.39 -14.32
CA ASP A 95 9.14 -27.50 -12.91
C ASP A 95 9.93 -26.50 -12.05
N LYS A 96 11.23 -26.33 -12.29
CA LYS A 96 12.04 -25.36 -11.56
C LYS A 96 11.61 -23.92 -11.84
N GLU A 97 11.43 -23.58 -13.12
CA GLU A 97 10.98 -22.24 -13.51
C GLU A 97 9.59 -21.91 -12.93
N LEU A 98 8.65 -22.85 -12.96
CA LEU A 98 7.32 -22.68 -12.37
C LEU A 98 7.37 -22.60 -10.83
N GLU A 99 8.29 -23.30 -10.20
CA GLU A 99 8.48 -23.19 -8.75
C GLU A 99 9.02 -21.82 -8.36
N GLU A 100 9.92 -21.23 -9.14
CA GLU A 100 10.40 -19.84 -8.92
C GLU A 100 9.27 -18.83 -9.08
N LEU A 101 8.40 -19.00 -10.09
CA LEU A 101 7.22 -18.14 -10.26
C LEU A 101 6.24 -18.28 -9.09
N ASN A 102 6.03 -19.51 -8.62
CA ASN A 102 5.21 -19.78 -7.44
C ASN A 102 5.76 -19.09 -6.18
N GLN A 103 7.07 -19.22 -5.93
CA GLN A 103 7.73 -18.57 -4.78
C GLN A 103 7.63 -17.04 -4.85
N LYS A 104 7.74 -16.45 -6.03
CA LYS A 104 7.52 -15.00 -6.21
C LYS A 104 6.08 -14.62 -5.87
N ASN A 105 5.09 -15.41 -6.31
CA ASN A 105 3.69 -15.16 -5.99
C ASN A 105 3.42 -15.26 -4.48
N GLU A 106 3.95 -16.28 -3.83
CA GLU A 106 3.83 -16.43 -2.37
C GLU A 106 4.51 -15.28 -1.60
N LYS A 107 5.67 -14.82 -2.05
CA LYS A 107 6.33 -13.65 -1.47
C LYS A 107 5.46 -12.39 -1.58
N LEU A 108 4.82 -12.18 -2.71
CA LEU A 108 3.90 -11.05 -2.90
C LEU A 108 2.67 -11.15 -1.99
N LYS A 109 2.09 -12.35 -1.84
CA LYS A 109 1.00 -12.60 -0.88
C LYS A 109 1.42 -12.25 0.55
N HIS A 110 2.60 -12.69 0.94
CA HIS A 110 3.14 -12.37 2.26
C HIS A 110 3.34 -10.86 2.43
N ASN A 111 3.93 -10.19 1.45
CA ASN A 111 4.20 -8.75 1.52
C ASN A 111 2.93 -7.91 1.67
N ILE A 112 1.85 -8.24 0.94
CA ILE A 112 0.59 -7.49 1.06
C ILE A 112 -0.12 -7.77 2.39
N GLN A 113 0.03 -8.96 2.95
CA GLN A 113 -0.57 -9.31 4.25
C GLN A 113 0.17 -8.65 5.42
N GLU A 114 1.50 -8.60 5.36
CA GLU A 114 2.35 -8.02 6.40
C GLU A 114 2.39 -6.49 6.38
N TYR A 115 1.96 -5.86 5.29
CA TYR A 115 1.94 -4.39 5.22
C TYR A 115 0.93 -3.81 6.22
N LYS A 116 1.41 -3.10 7.22
CA LYS A 116 0.60 -2.55 8.33
C LYS A 116 0.17 -1.10 8.11
N GLY A 117 0.30 -0.55 6.92
CA GLY A 117 -0.32 0.69 6.45
C GLY A 117 -0.31 1.91 7.37
N SER A 118 0.70 2.08 8.22
CA SER A 118 0.63 3.05 9.32
C SER A 118 1.14 4.47 9.01
N VAL A 119 1.73 4.69 7.84
CA VAL A 119 2.31 5.99 7.48
C VAL A 119 2.04 6.27 6.00
N ALA A 120 1.30 7.33 5.71
CA ALA A 120 0.90 7.72 4.36
C ALA A 120 2.08 7.83 3.38
N ASP A 121 3.23 8.34 3.83
CA ASP A 121 4.42 8.50 3.00
C ASP A 121 5.03 7.17 2.54
N LYS A 122 4.84 6.10 3.30
CA LYS A 122 5.32 4.75 2.96
C LYS A 122 4.34 3.99 2.07
N TRP A 123 3.06 4.35 2.10
CA TRP A 123 2.02 3.68 1.33
C TRP A 123 2.25 3.81 -0.18
N GLU A 124 2.46 5.02 -0.68
CA GLU A 124 2.71 5.23 -2.11
C GLU A 124 3.98 4.52 -2.59
N SER A 125 5.05 4.57 -1.79
CA SER A 125 6.30 3.85 -2.11
C SER A 125 6.09 2.34 -2.14
N PHE A 126 5.37 1.79 -1.16
CA PHE A 126 5.04 0.38 -1.12
C PHE A 126 4.20 -0.03 -2.33
N LYS A 127 3.11 0.71 -2.62
CA LYS A 127 2.21 0.44 -3.74
C LYS A 127 2.94 0.44 -5.08
N ASN A 128 3.85 1.39 -5.30
CA ASN A 128 4.62 1.48 -6.52
C ASN A 128 5.59 0.29 -6.68
N SER A 129 6.36 -0.05 -5.64
CA SER A 129 7.22 -1.24 -5.67
C SER A 129 6.44 -2.52 -5.85
N PHE A 130 5.32 -2.66 -5.15
CA PHE A 130 4.50 -3.85 -5.21
C PHE A 130 3.86 -4.04 -6.59
N ASN A 131 3.35 -2.97 -7.20
CA ASN A 131 2.81 -3.01 -8.56
C ASN A 131 3.88 -3.43 -9.57
N HIS A 132 5.09 -2.90 -9.45
CA HIS A 132 6.21 -3.30 -10.31
C HIS A 132 6.49 -4.82 -10.20
N ASP A 133 6.59 -5.34 -8.98
CA ASP A 133 6.84 -6.77 -8.75
C ASP A 133 5.69 -7.65 -9.26
N MET A 134 4.44 -7.19 -9.13
CA MET A 134 3.25 -7.86 -9.67
C MET A 134 3.27 -7.91 -11.20
N ASP A 135 3.59 -6.80 -11.85
CA ASP A 135 3.67 -6.69 -13.30
C ASP A 135 4.78 -7.58 -13.85
N ASP A 136 5.94 -7.62 -13.19
CA ASP A 136 7.06 -8.48 -13.57
C ASP A 136 6.72 -9.96 -13.42
N LEU A 137 6.01 -10.34 -12.36
CA LEU A 137 5.52 -11.70 -12.20
C LEU A 137 4.51 -12.06 -13.28
N GLY A 138 3.54 -11.21 -13.56
CA GLY A 138 2.53 -11.42 -14.61
C GLY A 138 3.16 -11.58 -16.00
N LYS A 139 4.16 -10.74 -16.32
CA LYS A 139 4.95 -10.87 -17.56
C LYS A 139 5.69 -12.22 -17.61
N SER A 140 6.37 -12.58 -16.53
CA SER A 140 7.14 -13.83 -16.44
C SER A 140 6.25 -15.05 -16.65
N ILE A 141 5.06 -15.10 -16.04
CA ILE A 141 4.06 -16.17 -16.26
C ILE A 141 3.61 -16.22 -17.73
N SER A 142 3.30 -15.06 -18.30
CA SER A 142 2.87 -14.95 -19.69
C SER A 142 3.95 -15.36 -20.68
N GLU A 143 5.19 -14.96 -20.45
CA GLU A 143 6.34 -15.33 -21.27
C GLU A 143 6.64 -16.82 -21.17
N PHE A 144 6.60 -17.39 -19.96
CA PHE A 144 6.73 -18.83 -19.78
C PHE A 144 5.69 -19.59 -20.62
N ALA A 145 4.42 -19.18 -20.55
CA ALA A 145 3.34 -19.79 -21.31
C ALA A 145 3.57 -19.67 -22.83
N LYS A 146 3.96 -18.50 -23.33
CA LYS A 146 4.19 -18.25 -24.75
C LYS A 146 5.38 -19.04 -25.30
N ASN A 147 6.46 -19.11 -24.53
CA ASN A 147 7.73 -19.68 -24.99
C ASN A 147 7.77 -21.20 -24.88
N ASN A 148 7.07 -21.76 -23.89
CA ASN A 148 7.22 -23.15 -23.50
C ASN A 148 5.96 -24.00 -23.78
N MET A 149 4.78 -23.37 -23.94
CA MET A 149 3.56 -24.10 -24.26
C MET A 149 3.27 -24.01 -25.75
N LYS A 150 3.24 -25.15 -26.44
CA LYS A 150 2.89 -25.21 -27.88
C LYS A 150 1.45 -24.70 -28.06
N LYS A 151 1.27 -23.69 -28.92
CA LYS A 151 -0.06 -23.40 -29.45
C LYS A 151 -0.57 -24.64 -30.18
N LYS A 152 -1.63 -25.24 -29.67
CA LYS A 152 -2.43 -26.21 -30.42
C LYS A 152 -3.22 -25.49 -31.49
#